data_1e4a02e9660549574e64adf37e95d023
#
_entry.id   1e4a02e9660549574e64adf37e95d023
#
_cell.length_a   1.000
_cell.length_b   1.000
_cell.length_c   1.000
_cell.angle_alpha   90.00
_cell.angle_beta   90.00
_cell.angle_gamma   90.00
#
_symmetry.space_group_name_H-M   'P 1'
#
loop_
_entity.id
_entity.type
_entity.pdbx_description
1 polymer ?
#
loop_
_entity_poly.entity_id
_entity_poly.type
_entity_poly.pdbx_seq_one_letter_code
_entity_poly.pdbx_strand_id
1 'polypeptide(L)'
;MPRFAAMSMATTDSTLSRSTETSLAAVLRLFAASAALEQRLAPTLHSLHDLSFPEFLLLLNVARAPLGKMRRVDLAAALNVVFSSISHMADPLEKEGLIERQTDKRDARVIYASITAAGRQRVEEAEQSVARLAARLFDERWSDADVQAFASRLAQLTYGLPSNLVE
;
A
#
# COMPACT_ATOMS: atom_id res chain seq x y z
N MET A 1 -39.86 8.93 -43.32
CA MET A 1 -38.84 8.08 -42.78
C MET A 1 -37.79 8.92 -42.09
N PRO A 2 -37.79 9.01 -40.76
CA PRO A 2 -36.61 8.73 -39.96
C PRO A 2 -37.01 8.22 -38.56
N ARG A 3 -36.94 6.93 -38.30
CA ARG A 3 -37.24 6.34 -36.99
C ARG A 3 -36.11 5.48 -36.42
N PHE A 4 -34.93 5.42 -37.08
CA PHE A 4 -33.82 4.54 -36.67
C PHE A 4 -32.68 5.22 -35.90
N ALA A 5 -32.57 6.54 -35.90
CA ALA A 5 -31.48 7.27 -35.23
C ALA A 5 -31.68 7.48 -33.71
N ALA A 6 -32.92 7.56 -33.25
CA ALA A 6 -33.22 7.89 -31.85
C ALA A 6 -33.01 6.70 -30.87
N MET A 7 -33.08 5.44 -31.36
CA MET A 7 -32.96 4.26 -30.51
C MET A 7 -31.49 3.89 -30.17
N SER A 8 -30.53 4.29 -31.00
CA SER A 8 -29.10 4.04 -30.78
C SER A 8 -28.46 4.94 -29.73
N MET A 9 -28.89 6.20 -29.64
CA MET A 9 -28.36 7.17 -28.65
C MET A 9 -28.83 6.87 -27.23
N ALA A 10 -30.08 6.46 -27.02
CA ALA A 10 -30.63 6.17 -25.69
C ALA A 10 -30.00 4.90 -25.08
N THR A 11 -29.62 3.91 -25.89
CA THR A 11 -28.96 2.68 -25.39
C THR A 11 -27.51 2.95 -25.01
N THR A 12 -26.82 3.83 -25.70
CA THR A 12 -25.40 4.18 -25.41
C THR A 12 -25.32 5.00 -24.12
N ASP A 13 -26.21 5.92 -23.88
CA ASP A 13 -26.27 6.76 -22.68
C ASP A 13 -26.60 5.93 -21.42
N SER A 14 -27.54 5.00 -21.51
CA SER A 14 -27.91 4.08 -20.43
C SER A 14 -26.77 3.08 -20.07
N THR A 15 -25.94 2.67 -21.03
CA THR A 15 -24.80 1.77 -20.77
C THR A 15 -23.63 2.52 -20.15
N LEU A 16 -23.36 3.76 -20.57
CA LEU A 16 -22.35 4.62 -19.98
C LEU A 16 -22.71 4.98 -18.53
N SER A 17 -23.98 5.28 -18.24
CA SER A 17 -24.47 5.56 -16.88
C SER A 17 -24.26 4.36 -15.94
N ARG A 18 -24.65 3.15 -16.37
CA ARG A 18 -24.45 1.91 -15.55
C ARG A 18 -22.99 1.59 -15.33
N SER A 19 -22.13 1.79 -16.32
CA SER A 19 -20.67 1.58 -16.17
C SER A 19 -20.07 2.56 -15.16
N THR A 20 -20.49 3.82 -15.19
CA THR A 20 -20.05 4.86 -14.26
C THR A 20 -20.51 4.57 -12.82
N GLU A 21 -21.75 4.15 -12.63
CA GLU A 21 -22.30 3.76 -11.31
C GLU A 21 -21.56 2.55 -10.73
N THR A 22 -21.26 1.53 -11.56
CA THR A 22 -20.51 0.35 -11.14
C THR A 22 -19.08 0.71 -10.76
N SER A 23 -18.43 1.59 -11.51
CA SER A 23 -17.07 2.05 -11.24
C SER A 23 -16.99 2.85 -9.94
N LEU A 24 -17.95 3.76 -9.72
CA LEU A 24 -18.05 4.51 -8.47
C LEU A 24 -18.26 3.56 -7.27
N ALA A 25 -19.18 2.60 -7.38
CA ALA A 25 -19.41 1.63 -6.33
C ALA A 25 -18.16 0.80 -6.03
N ALA A 26 -17.38 0.41 -7.04
CA ALA A 26 -16.11 -0.30 -6.84
C ALA A 26 -15.10 0.54 -6.07
N VAL A 27 -14.93 1.81 -6.43
CA VAL A 27 -14.03 2.75 -5.74
C VAL A 27 -14.44 2.94 -4.28
N LEU A 28 -15.73 3.18 -4.01
CA LEU A 28 -16.24 3.37 -2.65
C LEU A 28 -16.03 2.10 -1.79
N ARG A 29 -16.25 0.92 -2.35
CA ARG A 29 -16.01 -0.36 -1.66
C ARG A 29 -14.53 -0.58 -1.38
N LEU A 30 -13.63 -0.20 -2.30
CA LEU A 30 -12.19 -0.29 -2.10
C LEU A 30 -11.75 0.59 -0.93
N PHE A 31 -12.21 1.84 -0.84
CA PHE A 31 -11.91 2.72 0.29
C PHE A 31 -12.45 2.16 1.61
N ALA A 32 -13.70 1.68 1.63
CA ALA A 32 -14.28 1.10 2.82
C ALA A 32 -13.52 -0.17 3.26
N ALA A 33 -13.15 -1.04 2.31
CA ALA A 33 -12.37 -2.24 2.59
C ALA A 33 -10.98 -1.89 3.12
N SER A 34 -10.28 -0.94 2.51
CA SER A 34 -8.96 -0.47 2.96
C SER A 34 -9.00 0.02 4.41
N ALA A 35 -9.97 0.88 4.76
CA ALA A 35 -10.14 1.37 6.13
C ALA A 35 -10.44 0.23 7.12
N ALA A 36 -11.30 -0.72 6.75
CA ALA A 36 -11.64 -1.87 7.59
C ALA A 36 -10.43 -2.81 7.79
N LEU A 37 -9.59 -2.99 6.77
CA LEU A 37 -8.36 -3.78 6.86
C LEU A 37 -7.35 -3.13 7.80
N GLU A 38 -7.13 -1.83 7.67
CA GLU A 38 -6.24 -1.08 8.55
C GLU A 38 -6.69 -1.20 10.02
N GLN A 39 -7.98 -1.03 10.30
CA GLN A 39 -8.54 -1.20 11.66
C GLN A 39 -8.33 -2.61 12.22
N ARG A 40 -8.31 -3.65 11.38
CA ARG A 40 -8.06 -5.03 11.82
C ARG A 40 -6.59 -5.35 12.03
N LEU A 41 -5.70 -4.70 11.26
CA LEU A 41 -4.25 -4.93 11.34
C LEU A 41 -3.59 -4.09 12.45
N ALA A 42 -4.04 -2.86 12.66
CA ALA A 42 -3.45 -1.91 13.58
C ALA A 42 -3.28 -2.44 15.02
N PRO A 43 -4.27 -3.11 15.65
CA PRO A 43 -4.10 -3.63 17.01
C PRO A 43 -2.98 -4.66 17.13
N THR A 44 -2.82 -5.53 16.14
CA THR A 44 -1.78 -6.56 16.14
C THR A 44 -0.40 -5.95 15.93
N LEU A 45 -0.27 -5.00 14.99
CA LEU A 45 0.98 -4.30 14.75
C LEU A 45 1.41 -3.51 15.99
N HIS A 46 0.49 -2.80 16.62
CA HIS A 46 0.79 -2.02 17.81
C HIS A 46 1.13 -2.90 19.02
N SER A 47 0.31 -3.91 19.33
CA SER A 47 0.48 -4.69 20.55
C SER A 47 1.64 -5.68 20.53
N LEU A 48 1.99 -6.22 19.36
CA LEU A 48 3.06 -7.24 19.22
C LEU A 48 4.37 -6.66 18.72
N HIS A 49 4.34 -5.57 17.97
CA HIS A 49 5.51 -5.06 17.27
C HIS A 49 5.81 -3.59 17.56
N ASP A 50 4.96 -2.92 18.33
CA ASP A 50 5.04 -1.48 18.64
C ASP A 50 5.19 -0.61 17.37
N LEU A 51 4.39 -0.94 16.36
CA LEU A 51 4.37 -0.27 15.07
C LEU A 51 2.96 0.19 14.73
N SER A 52 2.82 1.40 14.24
CA SER A 52 1.63 1.80 13.49
C SER A 52 1.66 1.17 12.08
N PHE A 53 0.50 1.12 11.41
CA PHE A 53 0.44 0.58 10.05
C PHE A 53 1.31 1.38 9.05
N PRO A 54 1.34 2.73 9.07
CA PRO A 54 2.26 3.51 8.24
C PRO A 54 3.75 3.22 8.52
N GLU A 55 4.16 3.07 9.78
CA GLU A 55 5.53 2.72 10.14
C GLU A 55 5.93 1.33 9.66
N PHE A 56 5.02 0.36 9.79
CA PHE A 56 5.21 -0.98 9.23
C PHE A 56 5.45 -0.90 7.71
N LEU A 57 4.62 -0.15 6.98
CA LEU A 57 4.79 0.02 5.52
C LEU A 57 6.11 0.72 5.17
N LEU A 58 6.54 1.70 5.97
CA LEU A 58 7.82 2.38 5.77
C LEU A 58 8.98 1.39 5.94
N LEU A 59 9.01 0.66 7.06
CA LEU A 59 10.04 -0.36 7.33
C LEU A 59 10.09 -1.43 6.24
N LEU A 60 8.93 -1.90 5.79
CA LEU A 60 8.82 -2.91 4.75
C LEU A 60 9.41 -2.43 3.42
N ASN A 61 9.10 -1.18 3.01
CA ASN A 61 9.68 -0.59 1.80
C ASN A 61 11.21 -0.46 1.90
N VAL A 62 11.72 0.01 3.03
CA VAL A 62 13.16 0.15 3.24
C VAL A 62 13.84 -1.23 3.28
N ALA A 63 13.25 -2.21 3.95
CA ALA A 63 13.80 -3.57 4.04
C ALA A 63 13.92 -4.26 2.68
N ARG A 64 12.94 -4.05 1.80
CA ARG A 64 12.88 -4.61 0.43
C ARG A 64 13.67 -3.79 -0.60
N ALA A 65 14.06 -2.55 -0.26
CA ALA A 65 14.85 -1.72 -1.16
C ALA A 65 16.26 -2.29 -1.36
N PRO A 66 16.89 -2.02 -2.51
CA PRO A 66 18.27 -2.41 -2.77
C PRO A 66 19.22 -1.95 -1.66
N LEU A 67 20.06 -2.85 -1.17
CA LEU A 67 20.98 -2.63 -0.05
C LEU A 67 20.30 -2.25 1.28
N GLY A 68 18.99 -2.46 1.41
CA GLY A 68 18.23 -2.11 2.61
C GLY A 68 18.17 -0.60 2.88
N LYS A 69 18.20 0.22 1.84
CA LYS A 69 18.12 1.67 1.98
C LYS A 69 17.35 2.32 0.84
N MET A 70 16.62 3.39 1.17
CA MET A 70 15.80 4.12 0.22
C MET A 70 15.86 5.63 0.50
N ARG A 71 15.88 6.46 -0.54
CA ARG A 71 15.80 7.91 -0.34
C ARG A 71 14.45 8.29 0.25
N ARG A 72 14.42 9.24 1.18
CA ARG A 72 13.15 9.69 1.80
C ARG A 72 12.13 10.22 0.79
N VAL A 73 12.61 10.83 -0.31
CA VAL A 73 11.72 11.29 -1.38
C VAL A 73 11.08 10.13 -2.13
N ASP A 74 11.83 9.04 -2.36
CA ASP A 74 11.31 7.84 -3.02
C ASP A 74 10.34 7.08 -2.10
N LEU A 75 10.59 7.07 -0.77
CA LEU A 75 9.64 6.56 0.21
C LEU A 75 8.31 7.33 0.21
N ALA A 76 8.35 8.65 0.10
CA ALA A 76 7.14 9.46 -0.01
C ALA A 76 6.32 9.08 -1.24
N ALA A 77 6.99 8.89 -2.39
CA ALA A 77 6.36 8.43 -3.61
C ALA A 77 5.81 7.00 -3.48
N ALA A 78 6.59 6.07 -2.92
CA ALA A 78 6.19 4.67 -2.74
C ALA A 78 5.00 4.50 -1.79
N LEU A 79 4.90 5.33 -0.76
CA LEU A 79 3.80 5.33 0.20
C LEU A 79 2.63 6.25 -0.19
N ASN A 80 2.78 6.96 -1.30
CA ASN A 80 1.80 7.95 -1.79
C ASN A 80 1.42 8.99 -0.72
N VAL A 81 2.43 9.52 -0.02
CA VAL A 81 2.27 10.53 1.02
C VAL A 81 3.11 11.77 0.70
N VAL A 82 2.80 12.91 1.32
CA VAL A 82 3.64 14.11 1.22
C VAL A 82 4.96 13.90 1.98
N PHE A 83 6.03 14.52 1.48
CA PHE A 83 7.38 14.33 2.03
C PHE A 83 7.49 14.63 3.54
N SER A 84 6.74 15.62 4.04
CA SER A 84 6.72 15.94 5.47
C SER A 84 6.23 14.77 6.34
N SER A 85 5.30 13.96 5.84
CA SER A 85 4.79 12.77 6.55
C SER A 85 5.87 11.71 6.76
N ILE A 86 6.85 11.60 5.84
CA ILE A 86 7.97 10.68 6.00
C ILE A 86 8.80 11.00 7.23
N SER A 87 9.04 12.28 7.52
CA SER A 87 9.79 12.66 8.71
C SER A 87 9.05 12.24 9.98
N HIS A 88 7.74 12.47 10.05
CA HIS A 88 6.93 12.05 11.20
C HIS A 88 6.91 10.54 11.41
N MET A 89 6.87 9.75 10.34
CA MET A 89 6.92 8.28 10.42
C MET A 89 8.33 7.75 10.71
N ALA A 90 9.36 8.39 10.18
CA ALA A 90 10.74 7.95 10.33
C ALA A 90 11.34 8.30 11.71
N ASP A 91 10.97 9.43 12.28
CA ASP A 91 11.55 9.91 13.55
C ASP A 91 11.36 8.93 14.73
N PRO A 92 10.20 8.30 14.96
CA PRO A 92 10.05 7.26 15.96
C PRO A 92 10.95 6.06 15.68
N LEU A 93 10.98 5.59 14.44
CA LEU A 93 11.78 4.42 14.03
C LEU A 93 13.29 4.67 14.15
N GLU A 94 13.75 5.91 13.90
CA GLU A 94 15.13 6.33 14.14
C GLU A 94 15.48 6.33 15.64
N LYS A 95 14.57 6.83 16.48
CA LYS A 95 14.76 6.85 17.94
C LYS A 95 14.84 5.45 18.53
N GLU A 96 14.05 4.51 17.99
CA GLU A 96 14.09 3.11 18.39
C GLU A 96 15.26 2.32 17.77
N GLY A 97 16.03 2.94 16.88
CA GLY A 97 17.14 2.29 16.20
C GLY A 97 16.73 1.24 15.18
N LEU A 98 15.50 1.31 14.65
CA LEU A 98 15.01 0.40 13.61
C LEU A 98 15.47 0.82 12.22
N ILE A 99 15.66 2.12 12.02
CA ILE A 99 16.30 2.68 10.82
C ILE A 99 17.36 3.70 11.23
N GLU A 100 18.27 3.98 10.31
CA GLU A 100 19.29 5.01 10.43
C GLU A 100 19.14 6.04 9.32
N ARG A 101 19.33 7.30 9.67
CA ARG A 101 19.44 8.39 8.71
C ARG A 101 20.84 8.41 8.13
N GLN A 102 20.95 8.27 6.81
CA GLN A 102 22.21 8.39 6.10
C GLN A 102 22.12 9.53 5.09
N THR A 103 23.14 10.39 5.10
CA THR A 103 23.29 11.46 4.10
C THR A 103 24.17 10.96 2.97
N ASP A 104 23.83 11.30 1.73
CA ASP A 104 24.67 10.95 0.60
C ASP A 104 26.03 11.65 0.68
N LYS A 105 27.10 10.92 0.34
CA LYS A 105 28.48 11.45 0.42
C LYS A 105 28.78 12.54 -0.59
N ARG A 106 28.01 12.61 -1.69
CA ARG A 106 28.21 13.55 -2.79
C ARG A 106 27.24 14.73 -2.75
N ASP A 107 26.04 14.52 -2.18
CA ASP A 107 25.02 15.56 -2.07
C ASP A 107 24.34 15.47 -0.70
N ALA A 108 24.67 16.38 0.19
CA ALA A 108 24.13 16.47 1.54
C ALA A 108 22.60 16.72 1.59
N ARG A 109 21.98 17.08 0.46
CA ARG A 109 20.52 17.24 0.37
C ARG A 109 19.80 15.90 0.23
N VAL A 110 20.52 14.85 -0.20
CA VAL A 110 19.96 13.52 -0.37
C VAL A 110 20.05 12.76 0.95
N ILE A 111 18.89 12.44 1.49
CA ILE A 111 18.75 11.73 2.77
C ILE A 111 18.13 10.36 2.49
N TYR A 112 18.79 9.33 2.99
CA TYR A 112 18.31 7.95 2.97
C TYR A 112 17.78 7.55 4.34
N ALA A 113 16.78 6.67 4.35
CA ALA A 113 16.48 5.78 5.45
C ALA A 113 17.17 4.44 5.16
N SER A 114 17.91 3.90 6.11
CA SER A 114 18.62 2.62 6.02
C SER A 114 18.13 1.70 7.12
N ILE A 115 17.73 0.48 6.78
CA ILE A 115 17.25 -0.49 7.77
C ILE A 115 18.41 -0.99 8.61
N THR A 116 18.21 -1.11 9.92
CA THR A 116 19.17 -1.75 10.84
C THR A 116 18.88 -3.26 10.93
N ALA A 117 19.77 -4.02 11.60
CA ALA A 117 19.51 -5.42 11.90
C ALA A 117 18.26 -5.59 12.78
N ALA A 118 18.07 -4.71 13.78
CA ALA A 118 16.88 -4.70 14.63
C ALA A 118 15.61 -4.38 13.84
N GLY A 119 15.67 -3.38 12.93
CA GLY A 119 14.56 -3.03 12.07
C GLY A 119 14.18 -4.17 11.12
N ARG A 120 15.16 -4.87 10.57
CA ARG A 120 14.92 -6.03 9.70
C ARG A 120 14.20 -7.14 10.46
N GLN A 121 14.67 -7.49 11.64
CA GLN A 121 14.01 -8.48 12.49
C GLN A 121 12.58 -8.04 12.83
N ARG A 122 12.38 -6.80 13.26
CA ARG A 122 11.05 -6.26 13.61
C ARG A 122 10.06 -6.34 12.45
N VAL A 123 10.47 -5.93 11.25
CA VAL A 123 9.58 -5.96 10.10
C VAL A 123 9.29 -7.38 9.62
N GLU A 124 10.24 -8.31 9.69
CA GLU A 124 10.03 -9.72 9.35
C GLU A 124 9.00 -10.38 10.30
N GLU A 125 9.09 -10.13 11.60
CA GLU A 125 8.13 -10.62 12.59
C GLU A 125 6.73 -10.01 12.39
N ALA A 126 6.67 -8.70 12.09
CA ALA A 126 5.43 -8.00 11.79
C ALA A 126 4.79 -8.52 10.50
N GLU A 127 5.57 -8.75 9.44
CA GLU A 127 5.12 -9.30 8.17
C GLU A 127 4.48 -10.69 8.36
N GLN A 128 5.08 -11.56 9.17
CA GLN A 128 4.49 -12.86 9.49
C GLN A 128 3.15 -12.72 10.22
N SER A 129 3.03 -11.76 11.13
CA SER A 129 1.77 -11.51 11.84
C SER A 129 0.68 -10.97 10.92
N VAL A 130 1.03 -10.04 10.03
CA VAL A 130 0.14 -9.52 8.99
C VAL A 130 -0.27 -10.63 8.01
N ALA A 131 0.67 -11.49 7.58
CA ALA A 131 0.38 -12.61 6.69
C ALA A 131 -0.64 -13.59 7.30
N ARG A 132 -0.50 -13.92 8.59
CA ARG A 132 -1.47 -14.78 9.30
C ARG A 132 -2.87 -14.15 9.36
N LEU A 133 -2.96 -12.84 9.56
CA LEU A 133 -4.24 -12.12 9.53
C LEU A 133 -4.81 -12.07 8.12
N ALA A 134 -3.98 -11.78 7.12
CA ALA A 134 -4.40 -11.78 5.72
C ALA A 134 -4.97 -13.14 5.28
N ALA A 135 -4.34 -14.25 5.66
CA ALA A 135 -4.84 -15.59 5.37
C ALA A 135 -6.26 -15.84 5.94
N ARG A 136 -6.58 -15.25 7.09
CA ARG A 136 -7.94 -15.35 7.68
C ARG A 136 -8.97 -14.44 6.99
N LEU A 137 -8.55 -13.41 6.26
CA LEU A 137 -9.44 -12.54 5.50
C LEU A 137 -9.90 -13.20 4.21
N PHE A 138 -9.01 -14.01 3.62
CA PHE A 138 -9.26 -14.83 2.44
C PHE A 138 -9.52 -16.29 2.88
N ASP A 139 -10.56 -16.50 3.69
CA ASP A 139 -10.93 -17.79 4.22
C ASP A 139 -11.36 -18.79 3.12
N GLU A 140 -11.95 -19.91 3.52
CA GLU A 140 -12.40 -21.00 2.64
C GLU A 140 -13.32 -20.57 1.47
N ARG A 141 -13.82 -19.33 1.48
CA ARG A 141 -14.66 -18.76 0.40
C ARG A 141 -13.87 -18.28 -0.81
N TRP A 142 -12.54 -18.16 -0.68
CA TRP A 142 -11.65 -17.70 -1.73
C TRP A 142 -10.68 -18.83 -2.09
N SER A 143 -10.64 -19.22 -3.36
CA SER A 143 -9.56 -20.07 -3.85
C SER A 143 -8.26 -19.24 -4.02
N ASP A 144 -7.11 -19.91 -4.04
CA ASP A 144 -5.83 -19.25 -4.33
C ASP A 144 -5.86 -18.48 -5.67
N ALA A 145 -6.57 -19.03 -6.66
CA ALA A 145 -6.75 -18.38 -7.96
C ALA A 145 -7.57 -17.08 -7.85
N ASP A 146 -8.60 -17.04 -6.99
CA ASP A 146 -9.40 -15.82 -6.77
C ASP A 146 -8.56 -14.75 -6.07
N VAL A 147 -7.78 -15.13 -5.05
CA VAL A 147 -6.88 -14.22 -4.34
C VAL A 147 -5.84 -13.64 -5.31
N GLN A 148 -5.23 -14.49 -6.15
CA GLN A 148 -4.24 -14.05 -7.15
C GLN A 148 -4.87 -13.14 -8.21
N ALA A 149 -6.07 -13.47 -8.69
CA ALA A 149 -6.79 -12.64 -9.64
C ALA A 149 -7.14 -11.28 -9.03
N PHE A 150 -7.58 -11.25 -7.77
CA PHE A 150 -7.87 -10.02 -7.04
C PHE A 150 -6.62 -9.15 -6.87
N ALA A 151 -5.50 -9.74 -6.43
CA ALA A 151 -4.23 -9.03 -6.30
C ALA A 151 -3.77 -8.42 -7.64
N SER A 152 -3.87 -9.19 -8.73
CA SER A 152 -3.54 -8.72 -10.08
C SER A 152 -4.42 -7.55 -10.54
N ARG A 153 -5.71 -7.57 -10.20
CA ARG A 153 -6.63 -6.46 -10.48
C ARG A 153 -6.30 -5.20 -9.70
N LEU A 154 -5.94 -5.35 -8.42
CA LEU A 154 -5.48 -4.22 -7.60
C LEU A 154 -4.19 -3.63 -8.15
N ALA A 155 -3.24 -4.45 -8.58
CA ALA A 155 -2.00 -3.99 -9.20
C ALA A 155 -2.24 -3.15 -10.46
N GLN A 156 -3.27 -3.47 -11.26
CA GLN A 156 -3.65 -2.66 -12.42
C GLN A 156 -4.13 -1.24 -12.05
N LEU A 157 -4.76 -1.07 -10.87
CA LEU A 157 -5.20 0.25 -10.40
C LEU A 157 -4.02 1.11 -9.94
N THR A 158 -2.93 0.48 -9.50
CA THR A 158 -1.71 1.14 -9.01
C THR A 158 -0.58 1.13 -10.05
N TYR A 159 -0.86 0.73 -11.28
CA TYR A 159 0.14 0.68 -12.35
C TYR A 159 0.81 2.04 -12.55
N GLY A 160 2.14 2.05 -12.54
CA GLY A 160 2.95 3.27 -12.65
C GLY A 160 3.16 4.03 -11.34
N LEU A 161 2.56 3.61 -10.22
CA LEU A 161 2.92 4.14 -8.91
C LEU A 161 4.17 3.40 -8.40
N PRO A 162 5.20 4.11 -7.92
CA PRO A 162 6.37 3.49 -7.33
C PRO A 162 5.95 2.79 -6.02
N SER A 163 6.10 1.48 -5.95
CA SER A 163 5.85 0.71 -4.72
C SER A 163 6.71 -0.55 -4.72
N ASN A 164 7.38 -0.81 -3.61
CA ASN A 164 8.10 -2.06 -3.35
C ASN A 164 7.28 -3.04 -2.49
N LEU A 165 5.99 -2.77 -2.32
CA LEU A 165 5.13 -3.59 -1.46
C LEU A 165 4.66 -4.88 -2.12
N VAL A 166 4.73 -4.94 -3.47
CA VAL A 166 4.19 -6.06 -4.24
C VAL A 166 5.16 -6.40 -5.36
N GLU A 167 6.07 -7.31 -5.11
CA GLU A 167 6.76 -8.13 -6.11
C GLU A 167 6.51 -9.60 -5.82
#